data_98e21cb572a7735f551b8e5115660edb
#
_entry.id   98e21cb572a7735f551b8e5115660edb
#
_cell.length_a   1.000
_cell.length_b   1.000
_cell.length_c   1.000
_cell.angle_alpha   90.00
_cell.angle_beta   90.00
_cell.angle_gamma   90.00
#
_symmetry.space_group_name_H-M   'P 1'
#
loop_
_entity.id
_entity.type
_entity.pdbx_description
1 polymer ?
#
loop_
_entity_poly.entity_id
_entity_poly.type
_entity_poly.pdbx_seq_one_letter_code
_entity_poly.pdbx_strand_id
1 'polypeptide(L)'
;MNKKTVVLILIVIFVALLVVASVLYTKLGQTAAPEQLATQPTAAPTEATDVSSENATETPTEDATEPEPVMAPDFTVFDIDGNPIKLYDYIGKPLVVNFWASWCGPCQMEMPDFHEKYLELGEDVQFLMINMTDGSRETVDSASAFIAEQGYTFPVFYDTTMEAAMTYGAYSLPTTFFINAEGHAIAQATGAIDGDTLQTGIDMITE
;
A
#
# COMPACT_ATOMS: atom_id res chain seq x y z
N MET A 1 -50.60 10.16 -30.92
CA MET A 1 -49.67 9.14 -30.39
C MET A 1 -50.30 8.55 -29.11
N ASN A 2 -50.45 7.25 -29.04
CA ASN A 2 -51.17 6.62 -27.94
C ASN A 2 -50.29 6.74 -26.65
N LYS A 3 -50.89 7.02 -25.47
CA LYS A 3 -50.14 7.19 -24.18
C LYS A 3 -49.23 6.00 -23.89
N LYS A 4 -49.66 4.78 -24.26
CA LYS A 4 -48.85 3.56 -24.12
C LYS A 4 -47.59 3.58 -24.99
N THR A 5 -47.67 4.12 -26.24
CA THR A 5 -46.54 4.23 -27.15
C THR A 5 -45.50 5.27 -26.66
N VAL A 6 -45.96 6.39 -26.08
CA VAL A 6 -45.08 7.41 -25.48
C VAL A 6 -44.33 6.84 -24.28
N VAL A 7 -45.02 6.14 -23.41
CA VAL A 7 -44.37 5.49 -22.24
C VAL A 7 -43.33 4.46 -22.66
N LEU A 8 -43.61 3.66 -23.68
CA LEU A 8 -42.71 2.64 -24.19
C LEU A 8 -41.44 3.28 -24.80
N ILE A 9 -41.57 4.38 -25.53
CA ILE A 9 -40.42 5.16 -26.07
C ILE A 9 -39.57 5.72 -24.94
N LEU A 10 -40.20 6.28 -23.89
CA LEU A 10 -39.49 6.85 -22.76
C LEU A 10 -38.70 5.76 -21.99
N ILE A 11 -39.27 4.56 -21.83
CA ILE A 11 -38.55 3.44 -21.20
C ILE A 11 -37.34 3.00 -22.04
N VAL A 12 -37.49 2.91 -23.37
CA VAL A 12 -36.39 2.53 -24.26
C VAL A 12 -35.24 3.58 -24.20
N ILE A 13 -35.58 4.87 -24.22
CA ILE A 13 -34.60 5.96 -24.10
C ILE A 13 -33.91 5.88 -22.73
N PHE A 14 -34.65 5.63 -21.65
CA PHE A 14 -34.08 5.54 -20.31
C PHE A 14 -33.11 4.34 -20.18
N VAL A 15 -33.49 3.17 -20.71
CA VAL A 15 -32.60 1.99 -20.74
C VAL A 15 -31.35 2.26 -21.58
N ALA A 16 -31.49 2.91 -22.74
CA ALA A 16 -30.34 3.27 -23.57
C ALA A 16 -29.39 4.23 -22.84
N LEU A 17 -29.91 5.22 -22.10
CA LEU A 17 -29.10 6.14 -21.28
C LEU A 17 -28.37 5.41 -20.15
N LEU A 18 -28.99 4.43 -19.51
CA LEU A 18 -28.34 3.61 -18.46
C LEU A 18 -27.19 2.78 -19.03
N VAL A 19 -27.39 2.18 -20.22
CA VAL A 19 -26.32 1.41 -20.90
C VAL A 19 -25.15 2.32 -21.28
N VAL A 20 -25.41 3.51 -21.84
CA VAL A 20 -24.37 4.49 -22.18
C VAL A 20 -23.65 4.96 -20.91
N ALA A 21 -24.37 5.26 -19.84
CA ALA A 21 -23.76 5.66 -18.56
C ALA A 21 -22.89 4.54 -17.97
N SER A 22 -23.32 3.28 -18.05
CA SER A 22 -22.53 2.12 -17.59
C SER A 22 -21.26 1.94 -18.40
N VAL A 23 -21.32 2.06 -19.73
CA VAL A 23 -20.13 1.97 -20.62
C VAL A 23 -19.16 3.14 -20.41
N LEU A 24 -19.69 4.36 -20.18
CA LEU A 24 -18.86 5.53 -19.86
C LEU A 24 -18.20 5.36 -18.47
N TYR A 25 -18.92 4.87 -17.49
CA TYR A 25 -18.39 4.62 -16.14
C TYR A 25 -17.27 3.57 -16.15
N THR A 26 -17.44 2.48 -16.90
CA THR A 26 -16.37 1.47 -17.05
C THR A 26 -15.16 1.99 -17.83
N LYS A 27 -15.36 2.85 -18.86
CA LYS A 27 -14.26 3.44 -19.60
C LYS A 27 -13.52 4.56 -18.85
N LEU A 28 -14.20 5.37 -18.03
CA LEU A 28 -13.56 6.40 -17.20
C LEU A 28 -12.81 5.77 -16.00
N GLY A 29 -13.27 4.62 -15.50
CA GLY A 29 -12.58 3.88 -14.43
C GLY A 29 -11.24 3.25 -14.85
N GLN A 30 -11.05 3.02 -16.16
CA GLN A 30 -9.81 2.41 -16.69
C GLN A 30 -8.73 3.43 -17.09
N THR A 31 -8.97 4.73 -16.99
CA THR A 31 -8.01 5.78 -17.40
C THR A 31 -7.39 6.54 -16.23
N ALA A 32 -7.64 6.13 -15.01
CA ALA A 32 -7.07 6.74 -13.81
C ALA A 32 -6.58 5.67 -12.83
N ALA A 33 -5.67 4.79 -13.27
CA ALA A 33 -4.74 4.18 -12.34
C ALA A 33 -3.60 5.20 -12.17
N PRO A 34 -3.47 5.89 -11.01
CA PRO A 34 -2.25 6.60 -10.71
C PRO A 34 -1.11 5.57 -10.66
N GLU A 35 0.07 5.94 -11.12
CA GLU A 35 1.30 5.22 -10.79
C GLU A 35 1.43 5.23 -9.26
N GLN A 36 0.87 4.20 -8.62
CA GLN A 36 0.84 4.09 -7.15
C GLN A 36 2.16 3.55 -6.61
N LEU A 37 2.98 2.96 -7.48
CA LEU A 37 4.29 2.46 -7.12
C LEU A 37 5.36 3.52 -7.39
N ALA A 38 5.89 4.12 -6.30
CA ALA A 38 7.09 4.94 -6.36
C ALA A 38 8.31 4.03 -6.11
N THR A 39 9.24 4.01 -7.05
CA THR A 39 10.55 3.40 -6.83
C THR A 39 11.39 4.33 -5.97
N GLN A 40 11.70 3.91 -4.76
CA GLN A 40 12.41 4.53 -3.64
C GLN A 40 11.54 5.22 -2.57
N PRO A 41 11.72 4.86 -1.30
CA PRO A 41 11.19 5.65 -0.19
C PRO A 41 11.92 6.99 -0.10
N THR A 42 11.16 8.09 -0.06
CA THR A 42 11.71 9.42 0.20
C THR A 42 12.28 9.44 1.61
N ALA A 43 13.60 9.57 1.73
CA ALA A 43 14.26 9.80 3.02
C ALA A 43 13.67 11.04 3.70
N ALA A 44 13.42 10.95 5.00
CA ALA A 44 12.97 12.04 5.84
C ALA A 44 13.90 13.26 5.72
N PRO A 45 13.40 14.50 5.79
CA PRO A 45 14.22 15.70 5.63
C PRO A 45 15.22 15.83 6.77
N THR A 46 16.51 15.70 6.46
CA THR A 46 17.60 16.13 7.34
C THR A 46 17.64 17.66 7.33
N GLU A 47 17.63 18.26 8.49
CA GLU A 47 17.66 19.71 8.71
C GLU A 47 18.79 20.40 7.93
N ALA A 48 18.41 21.52 7.30
CA ALA A 48 19.29 22.41 6.55
C ALA A 48 20.30 23.11 7.48
N THR A 49 21.58 22.97 7.17
CA THR A 49 22.60 23.91 7.62
C THR A 49 23.02 24.75 6.42
N ASP A 50 22.71 26.03 6.51
CA ASP A 50 23.03 27.10 5.58
C ASP A 50 24.55 27.31 5.51
N VAL A 51 25.16 27.21 4.31
CA VAL A 51 26.43 27.92 3.97
C VAL A 51 26.39 28.34 2.50
N SER A 52 26.59 29.63 2.33
CA SER A 52 26.58 30.47 1.14
C SER A 52 27.70 30.18 0.13
N SER A 53 27.30 30.29 -1.16
CA SER A 53 28.03 30.90 -2.31
C SER A 53 29.38 30.33 -2.79
N GLU A 54 29.50 29.88 -4.01
CA GLU A 54 29.99 30.57 -5.23
C GLU A 54 30.13 29.62 -6.43
N ASN A 55 29.51 30.04 -7.48
CA ASN A 55 29.74 29.92 -8.92
C ASN A 55 30.85 28.98 -9.45
N ALA A 56 30.47 27.91 -10.21
CA ALA A 56 31.16 27.45 -11.41
C ALA A 56 30.23 26.65 -12.29
N THR A 57 30.06 27.12 -13.52
CA THR A 57 29.37 26.45 -14.62
C THR A 57 30.18 25.23 -15.05
N GLU A 58 29.70 24.04 -14.76
CA GLU A 58 30.10 22.82 -15.48
C GLU A 58 28.83 22.03 -15.79
N THR A 59 28.64 21.73 -17.06
CA THR A 59 27.56 20.88 -17.58
C THR A 59 27.80 19.47 -17.08
N PRO A 60 26.93 18.87 -16.22
CA PRO A 60 27.06 17.46 -15.91
C PRO A 60 26.51 16.66 -17.09
N THR A 61 27.35 15.84 -17.68
CA THR A 61 26.93 14.69 -18.45
C THR A 61 26.14 13.81 -17.48
N GLU A 62 24.81 13.74 -17.64
CA GLU A 62 23.98 12.76 -16.94
C GLU A 62 24.40 11.37 -17.40
N ASP A 63 25.33 10.77 -16.69
CA ASP A 63 25.44 9.33 -16.57
C ASP A 63 24.31 8.93 -15.61
N ALA A 64 23.19 8.44 -16.16
CA ALA A 64 22.06 7.94 -15.38
C ALA A 64 22.49 6.60 -14.73
N THR A 65 23.29 6.70 -13.67
CA THR A 65 23.50 5.59 -12.74
C THR A 65 22.17 5.35 -12.07
N GLU A 66 21.57 4.18 -12.34
CA GLU A 66 20.39 3.69 -11.64
C GLU A 66 20.65 3.81 -10.13
N PRO A 67 19.76 4.45 -9.35
CA PRO A 67 20.03 4.70 -7.93
C PRO A 67 20.20 3.36 -7.20
N GLU A 68 21.29 3.24 -6.44
CA GLU A 68 21.57 2.06 -5.62
C GLU A 68 20.39 1.80 -4.66
N PRO A 69 19.89 0.55 -4.57
CA PRO A 69 18.77 0.23 -3.71
C PRO A 69 19.10 0.50 -2.23
N VAL A 70 18.17 1.16 -1.54
CA VAL A 70 18.36 1.57 -0.14
C VAL A 70 17.92 0.46 0.80
N MET A 71 18.75 0.11 1.77
CA MET A 71 18.39 -0.82 2.84
C MET A 71 17.17 -0.32 3.59
N ALA A 72 16.16 -1.17 3.73
CA ALA A 72 14.98 -0.91 4.54
C ALA A 72 15.40 -0.75 6.01
N PRO A 73 15.06 0.37 6.68
CA PRO A 73 15.42 0.57 8.08
C PRO A 73 14.72 -0.45 8.99
N ASP A 74 15.45 -0.97 10.00
CA ASP A 74 14.86 -1.88 10.99
C ASP A 74 13.86 -1.13 11.89
N PHE A 75 12.86 -1.84 12.37
CA PHE A 75 11.90 -1.38 13.38
C PHE A 75 11.48 -2.52 14.30
N THR A 76 10.85 -2.17 15.41
CA THR A 76 10.25 -3.13 16.34
C THR A 76 8.74 -2.95 16.41
N VAL A 77 8.00 -4.03 16.23
CA VAL A 77 6.56 -4.15 16.45
C VAL A 77 6.29 -5.32 17.39
N PHE A 78 5.04 -5.57 17.73
CA PHE A 78 4.69 -6.61 18.69
C PHE A 78 3.70 -7.61 18.07
N ASP A 79 3.82 -8.88 18.45
CA ASP A 79 2.79 -9.88 18.15
C ASP A 79 1.57 -9.71 19.07
N ILE A 80 0.57 -10.60 18.92
CA ILE A 80 -0.66 -10.56 19.73
C ILE A 80 -0.41 -10.84 21.22
N ASP A 81 0.68 -11.56 21.55
CA ASP A 81 1.09 -11.88 22.91
C ASP A 81 2.01 -10.81 23.53
N GLY A 82 2.35 -9.76 22.76
CA GLY A 82 3.20 -8.65 23.17
C GLY A 82 4.70 -8.96 23.08
N ASN A 83 5.11 -10.00 22.34
CA ASN A 83 6.52 -10.27 22.10
C ASN A 83 7.05 -9.31 21.02
N PRO A 84 8.27 -8.75 21.19
CA PRO A 84 8.87 -7.88 20.20
C PRO A 84 9.30 -8.67 18.95
N ILE A 85 9.00 -8.12 17.79
CA ILE A 85 9.31 -8.63 16.46
C ILE A 85 10.05 -7.54 15.70
N LYS A 86 11.17 -7.87 15.07
CA LYS A 86 11.94 -6.95 14.23
C LYS A 86 11.72 -7.25 12.77
N LEU A 87 11.75 -6.19 11.93
CA LEU A 87 11.72 -6.36 10.48
C LEU A 87 12.86 -7.29 10.02
N TYR A 88 14.05 -7.12 10.58
CA TYR A 88 15.25 -7.87 10.18
C TYR A 88 15.17 -9.37 10.50
N ASP A 89 14.25 -9.81 11.37
CA ASP A 89 14.00 -11.24 11.62
C ASP A 89 13.36 -11.92 10.38
N TYR A 90 12.83 -11.13 9.42
CA TYR A 90 12.17 -11.61 8.20
C TYR A 90 13.03 -11.46 6.93
N ILE A 91 14.21 -10.81 7.02
CA ILE A 91 15.14 -10.69 5.87
C ILE A 91 15.63 -12.08 5.46
N GLY A 92 15.80 -12.29 4.15
CA GLY A 92 16.14 -13.57 3.53
C GLY A 92 15.03 -14.13 2.65
N LYS A 93 13.85 -13.50 2.71
CA LYS A 93 12.74 -13.68 1.75
C LYS A 93 12.20 -12.30 1.35
N PRO A 94 11.57 -12.18 0.17
CA PRO A 94 10.86 -10.97 -0.20
C PRO A 94 9.76 -10.64 0.81
N LEU A 95 9.56 -9.34 1.12
CA LEU A 95 8.60 -8.88 2.12
C LEU A 95 7.63 -7.85 1.53
N VAL A 96 6.35 -8.02 1.85
CA VAL A 96 5.30 -7.00 1.69
C VAL A 96 4.96 -6.49 3.08
N VAL A 97 5.27 -5.21 3.36
CA VAL A 97 4.99 -4.54 4.64
C VAL A 97 3.86 -3.54 4.41
N ASN A 98 2.69 -3.77 5.02
CA ASN A 98 1.52 -2.92 4.86
C ASN A 98 1.14 -2.29 6.21
N PHE A 99 1.06 -0.96 6.24
CA PHE A 99 0.59 -0.18 7.40
C PHE A 99 -0.91 0.08 7.28
N TRP A 100 -1.69 -0.31 8.29
CA TRP A 100 -3.15 -0.28 8.25
C TRP A 100 -3.78 0.00 9.61
N ALA A 101 -5.09 0.29 9.63
CA ALA A 101 -5.91 0.33 10.83
C ALA A 101 -7.32 -0.20 10.55
N SER A 102 -8.01 -0.75 11.56
CA SER A 102 -9.35 -1.32 11.41
C SER A 102 -10.43 -0.30 11.01
N TRP A 103 -10.26 0.95 11.38
CA TRP A 103 -11.16 2.06 11.04
C TRP A 103 -10.86 2.72 9.68
N CYS A 104 -9.80 2.32 9.00
CA CYS A 104 -9.36 2.91 7.73
C CYS A 104 -10.14 2.27 6.58
N GLY A 105 -11.09 2.99 6.00
CA GLY A 105 -11.91 2.49 4.90
C GLY A 105 -11.12 2.02 3.67
N PRO A 106 -10.14 2.80 3.15
CA PRO A 106 -9.28 2.35 2.06
C PRO A 106 -8.49 1.08 2.40
N CYS A 107 -8.01 0.92 3.67
CA CYS A 107 -7.32 -0.30 4.10
C CYS A 107 -8.24 -1.52 4.02
N GLN A 108 -9.50 -1.36 4.47
CA GLN A 108 -10.49 -2.44 4.41
C GLN A 108 -10.79 -2.87 2.96
N MET A 109 -10.70 -1.95 1.99
CA MET A 109 -10.96 -2.25 0.58
C MET A 109 -9.86 -3.10 -0.06
N GLU A 110 -8.59 -2.93 0.31
CA GLU A 110 -7.45 -3.66 -0.26
C GLU A 110 -7.20 -5.03 0.42
N MET A 111 -7.61 -5.18 1.69
CA MET A 111 -7.31 -6.39 2.49
C MET A 111 -7.76 -7.73 1.87
N PRO A 112 -8.89 -7.82 1.14
CA PRO A 112 -9.25 -9.05 0.43
C PRO A 112 -8.18 -9.50 -0.57
N ASP A 113 -7.60 -8.55 -1.34
CA ASP A 113 -6.54 -8.82 -2.33
C ASP A 113 -5.24 -9.26 -1.63
N PHE A 114 -4.88 -8.60 -0.52
CA PHE A 114 -3.73 -9.01 0.31
C PHE A 114 -3.91 -10.41 0.89
N HIS A 115 -5.12 -10.74 1.33
CA HIS A 115 -5.40 -12.08 1.86
C HIS A 115 -5.34 -13.16 0.76
N GLU A 116 -5.88 -12.87 -0.42
CA GLU A 116 -5.78 -13.78 -1.57
C GLU A 116 -4.32 -14.03 -1.94
N LYS A 117 -3.50 -12.97 -2.06
CA LYS A 117 -2.06 -13.09 -2.35
C LYS A 117 -1.28 -13.79 -1.24
N TYR A 118 -1.62 -13.55 0.01
CA TYR A 118 -1.01 -14.28 1.13
C TYR A 118 -1.31 -15.79 1.06
N LEU A 119 -2.54 -16.20 0.72
CA LEU A 119 -2.89 -17.61 0.58
C LEU A 119 -2.19 -18.27 -0.62
N GLU A 120 -1.90 -17.49 -1.67
CA GLU A 120 -1.21 -17.95 -2.88
C GLU A 120 0.31 -18.03 -2.69
N LEU A 121 0.93 -16.99 -2.09
CA LEU A 121 2.37 -16.75 -2.12
C LEU A 121 3.04 -16.73 -0.73
N GLY A 122 2.29 -16.91 0.36
CA GLY A 122 2.81 -16.72 1.73
C GLY A 122 3.91 -17.70 2.17
N GLU A 123 4.18 -18.76 1.39
CA GLU A 123 5.33 -19.63 1.60
C GLU A 123 6.64 -19.01 1.06
N ASP A 124 6.55 -18.22 -0.02
CA ASP A 124 7.70 -17.63 -0.72
C ASP A 124 7.89 -16.14 -0.38
N VAL A 125 6.79 -15.41 -0.16
CA VAL A 125 6.78 -13.97 0.17
C VAL A 125 6.26 -13.78 1.60
N GLN A 126 6.97 -13.01 2.41
CA GLN A 126 6.53 -12.65 3.76
C GLN A 126 5.55 -11.47 3.70
N PHE A 127 4.41 -11.59 4.39
CA PHE A 127 3.44 -10.51 4.55
C PHE A 127 3.48 -10.03 6.00
N LEU A 128 3.84 -8.78 6.22
CA LEU A 128 3.87 -8.13 7.52
C LEU A 128 2.77 -7.06 7.55
N MET A 129 1.60 -7.42 8.08
CA MET A 129 0.46 -6.50 8.20
C MET A 129 0.59 -5.73 9.51
N ILE A 130 1.16 -4.52 9.44
CA ILE A 130 1.47 -3.68 10.61
C ILE A 130 0.26 -2.82 10.96
N ASN A 131 -0.40 -3.14 12.06
CA ASN A 131 -1.49 -2.33 12.59
C ASN A 131 -0.94 -1.11 13.34
N MET A 132 -1.41 0.09 12.99
CA MET A 132 -1.05 1.33 13.68
C MET A 132 -1.86 1.48 14.97
N THR A 133 -1.40 0.81 16.03
CA THR A 133 -2.05 0.67 17.32
C THR A 133 -1.72 1.86 18.22
N ASP A 134 -2.47 2.97 18.09
CA ASP A 134 -2.21 4.21 18.83
C ASP A 134 -2.70 4.17 20.30
N GLY A 135 -3.35 3.09 20.70
CA GLY A 135 -3.89 2.89 22.05
C GLY A 135 -5.15 3.72 22.37
N SER A 136 -5.64 4.48 21.40
CA SER A 136 -6.80 5.37 21.55
C SER A 136 -7.90 5.05 20.54
N ARG A 137 -7.67 5.37 19.26
CA ARG A 137 -8.60 5.07 18.17
C ARG A 137 -8.47 3.63 17.68
N GLU A 138 -7.27 3.09 17.78
CA GLU A 138 -6.91 1.72 17.39
C GLU A 138 -6.21 1.04 18.56
N THR A 139 -6.69 -0.16 18.93
CA THR A 139 -6.13 -1.01 19.99
C THR A 139 -5.84 -2.39 19.45
N VAL A 140 -5.01 -3.16 20.15
CA VAL A 140 -4.77 -4.59 19.79
C VAL A 140 -6.11 -5.33 19.72
N ASP A 141 -7.01 -5.09 20.69
CA ASP A 141 -8.32 -5.74 20.74
C ASP A 141 -9.21 -5.38 19.53
N SER A 142 -9.27 -4.09 19.13
CA SER A 142 -10.08 -3.67 17.98
C SER A 142 -9.52 -4.22 16.67
N ALA A 143 -8.22 -4.19 16.49
CA ALA A 143 -7.56 -4.71 15.29
C ALA A 143 -7.70 -6.23 15.18
N SER A 144 -7.44 -6.98 16.24
CA SER A 144 -7.58 -8.44 16.23
C SER A 144 -9.02 -8.90 16.07
N ALA A 145 -9.99 -8.18 16.67
CA ALA A 145 -11.42 -8.47 16.46
C ALA A 145 -11.82 -8.28 14.99
N PHE A 146 -11.35 -7.19 14.34
CA PHE A 146 -11.59 -6.95 12.93
C PHE A 146 -11.02 -8.08 12.04
N ILE A 147 -9.75 -8.48 12.26
CA ILE A 147 -9.12 -9.58 11.52
C ILE A 147 -9.90 -10.89 11.67
N ALA A 148 -10.33 -11.20 12.90
CA ALA A 148 -11.11 -12.41 13.18
C ALA A 148 -12.50 -12.37 12.53
N GLU A 149 -13.18 -11.22 12.53
CA GLU A 149 -14.49 -11.03 11.90
C GLU A 149 -14.42 -11.22 10.39
N GLN A 150 -13.37 -10.71 9.75
CA GLN A 150 -13.14 -10.84 8.30
C GLN A 150 -12.60 -12.22 7.91
N GLY A 151 -12.11 -13.02 8.86
CA GLY A 151 -11.52 -14.34 8.61
C GLY A 151 -10.15 -14.30 7.93
N TYR A 152 -9.42 -13.20 8.05
CA TYR A 152 -8.07 -13.09 7.51
C TYR A 152 -7.07 -13.90 8.33
N THR A 153 -6.08 -14.53 7.64
CA THR A 153 -5.10 -15.43 8.24
C THR A 153 -3.64 -15.01 8.03
N PHE A 154 -3.42 -13.90 7.37
CA PHE A 154 -2.07 -13.32 7.23
C PHE A 154 -1.53 -12.87 8.59
N PRO A 155 -0.19 -12.83 8.80
CA PRO A 155 0.42 -12.36 10.04
C PRO A 155 0.12 -10.87 10.29
N VAL A 156 -0.32 -10.55 11.52
CA VAL A 156 -0.58 -9.19 11.96
C VAL A 156 0.32 -8.85 13.12
N PHE A 157 0.94 -7.67 13.05
CA PHE A 157 1.79 -7.11 14.09
C PHE A 157 1.28 -5.72 14.49
N TYR A 158 1.55 -5.32 15.73
CA TYR A 158 1.00 -4.14 16.35
C TYR A 158 2.09 -3.12 16.63
N ASP A 159 2.04 -1.96 15.98
CA ASP A 159 2.96 -0.85 16.22
C ASP A 159 2.43 0.01 17.38
N THR A 160 2.53 -0.53 18.61
CA THR A 160 2.02 0.11 19.83
C THR A 160 2.87 1.29 20.28
N THR A 161 4.06 1.45 19.73
CA THR A 161 4.98 2.56 20.02
C THR A 161 5.03 3.59 18.91
N MET A 162 4.38 3.31 17.77
CA MET A 162 4.44 4.10 16.53
C MET A 162 5.85 4.21 15.94
N GLU A 163 6.79 3.35 16.37
CA GLU A 163 8.18 3.33 15.90
C GLU A 163 8.27 2.97 14.42
N ALA A 164 7.57 1.90 14.01
CA ALA A 164 7.59 1.45 12.62
C ALA A 164 6.96 2.50 11.69
N ALA A 165 5.81 3.05 12.05
CA ALA A 165 5.13 4.08 11.27
C ALA A 165 5.99 5.35 11.12
N MET A 166 6.65 5.80 12.18
CA MET A 166 7.55 6.97 12.13
C MET A 166 8.78 6.69 11.29
N THR A 167 9.42 5.52 11.45
CA THR A 167 10.61 5.11 10.71
C THR A 167 10.36 5.05 9.21
N TYR A 168 9.18 4.59 8.80
CA TYR A 168 8.79 4.46 7.40
C TYR A 168 8.01 5.65 6.84
N GLY A 169 7.76 6.68 7.64
CA GLY A 169 6.97 7.84 7.23
C GLY A 169 5.54 7.48 6.83
N ALA A 170 4.97 6.42 7.39
CA ALA A 170 3.63 5.92 7.09
C ALA A 170 2.53 6.77 7.76
N TYR A 171 2.48 8.06 7.42
CA TYR A 171 1.52 9.03 8.00
C TYR A 171 0.14 8.98 7.33
N SER A 172 0.03 8.35 6.17
CA SER A 172 -1.23 8.10 5.46
C SER A 172 -1.49 6.60 5.40
N LEU A 173 -2.76 6.19 5.58
CA LEU A 173 -3.14 4.79 5.51
C LEU A 173 -4.07 4.52 4.31
N PRO A 174 -3.88 3.36 3.68
CA PRO A 174 -2.78 2.42 3.86
C PRO A 174 -1.48 2.92 3.22
N THR A 175 -0.34 2.37 3.65
CA THR A 175 0.94 2.52 2.97
C THR A 175 1.62 1.15 2.90
N THR A 176 2.07 0.76 1.71
CA THR A 176 2.70 -0.54 1.47
C THR A 176 4.13 -0.36 0.99
N PHE A 177 5.06 -1.13 1.53
CA PHE A 177 6.45 -1.21 1.09
C PHE A 177 6.74 -2.62 0.57
N PHE A 178 7.51 -2.67 -0.51
CA PHE A 178 7.99 -3.89 -1.15
C PHE A 178 9.50 -3.97 -0.94
N ILE A 179 9.96 -5.00 -0.24
CA ILE A 179 11.35 -5.18 0.20
C ILE A 179 11.85 -6.51 -0.36
N ASN A 180 13.00 -6.52 -1.03
CA ASN A 180 13.56 -7.74 -1.60
C ASN A 180 14.22 -8.63 -0.53
N ALA A 181 14.65 -9.84 -0.92
CA ALA A 181 15.22 -10.81 0.00
C ALA A 181 16.52 -10.33 0.67
N GLU A 182 17.24 -9.41 0.04
CA GLU A 182 18.46 -8.78 0.57
C GLU A 182 18.16 -7.68 1.60
N GLY A 183 16.88 -7.29 1.73
CA GLY A 183 16.45 -6.24 2.66
C GLY A 183 16.42 -4.83 2.06
N HIS A 184 16.50 -4.68 0.74
CA HIS A 184 16.38 -3.38 0.11
C HIS A 184 14.92 -3.03 -0.16
N ALA A 185 14.52 -1.80 0.18
CA ALA A 185 13.23 -1.25 -0.19
C ALA A 185 13.22 -0.89 -1.68
N ILE A 186 12.43 -1.62 -2.47
CA ILE A 186 12.39 -1.50 -3.93
C ILE A 186 11.28 -0.56 -4.38
N ALA A 187 10.09 -0.67 -3.77
CA ALA A 187 8.94 0.15 -4.13
C ALA A 187 8.08 0.49 -2.92
N GLN A 188 7.29 1.55 -3.06
CA GLN A 188 6.31 2.00 -2.08
C GLN A 188 5.02 2.39 -2.78
N ALA A 189 3.87 2.08 -2.15
CA ALA A 189 2.57 2.57 -2.54
C ALA A 189 1.91 3.31 -1.37
N THR A 190 1.30 4.48 -1.65
CA THR A 190 0.52 5.24 -0.66
C THR A 190 -0.93 5.31 -1.12
N GLY A 191 -1.85 4.94 -0.24
CA GLY A 191 -3.27 4.72 -0.55
C GLY A 191 -3.55 3.26 -0.93
N ALA A 192 -4.83 2.91 -1.00
CA ALA A 192 -5.25 1.54 -1.31
C ALA A 192 -4.79 1.12 -2.71
N ILE A 193 -4.26 -0.09 -2.81
CA ILE A 193 -3.84 -0.73 -4.07
C ILE A 193 -4.75 -1.93 -4.35
N ASP A 194 -4.95 -2.23 -5.62
CA ASP A 194 -5.68 -3.44 -6.07
C ASP A 194 -4.72 -4.64 -6.21
N GLY A 195 -5.30 -5.82 -6.45
CA GLY A 195 -4.56 -7.07 -6.58
C GLY A 195 -3.53 -7.07 -7.72
N ASP A 196 -3.78 -6.34 -8.83
CA ASP A 196 -2.85 -6.24 -9.96
C ASP A 196 -1.64 -5.36 -9.59
N THR A 197 -1.87 -4.25 -8.89
CA THR A 197 -0.80 -3.38 -8.37
C THR A 197 0.01 -4.10 -7.30
N LEU A 198 -0.65 -4.83 -6.38
CA LEU A 198 0.02 -5.66 -5.38
C LEU A 198 0.89 -6.72 -6.03
N GLN A 199 0.40 -7.42 -7.06
CA GLN A 199 1.18 -8.41 -7.81
C GLN A 199 2.41 -7.77 -8.47
N THR A 200 2.23 -6.61 -9.12
CA THR A 200 3.34 -5.88 -9.73
C THR A 200 4.44 -5.56 -8.71
N GLY A 201 4.06 -5.08 -7.53
CA GLY A 201 5.02 -4.82 -6.45
C GLY A 201 5.72 -6.10 -5.95
N ILE A 202 5.01 -7.22 -5.87
CA ILE A 202 5.59 -8.53 -5.51
C ILE A 202 6.58 -8.99 -6.58
N ASP A 203 6.24 -8.86 -7.87
CA ASP A 203 7.13 -9.25 -8.97
C ASP A 203 8.46 -8.48 -8.91
N MET A 204 8.43 -7.18 -8.56
CA MET A 204 9.65 -6.35 -8.43
C MET A 204 10.61 -6.80 -7.32
N ILE A 205 10.17 -7.57 -6.33
CA ILE A 205 10.99 -8.02 -5.19
C ILE A 205 11.33 -9.50 -5.24
N THR A 206 10.80 -10.23 -6.21
CA THR A 206 11.00 -11.68 -6.39
C THR A 206 11.86 -12.04 -7.59
N GLU A 207 12.24 -11.05 -8.44
CA GLU A 207 13.11 -11.21 -9.63
C GLU A 207 14.57 -11.50 -9.28
#